data_eb3c99f74d634ec2fa17ac914848f617
#
_entry.id   eb3c99f74d634ec2fa17ac914848f617
#
_cell.length_a   1.000
_cell.length_b   1.000
_cell.length_c   1.000
_cell.angle_alpha   90.00
_cell.angle_beta   90.00
_cell.angle_gamma   90.00
#
_symmetry.space_group_name_H-M   'P 1'
#
loop_
_entity.id
_entity.type
_entity.pdbx_description
1 polymer ?
#
loop_
_entity_poly.entity_id
_entity_poly.type
_entity_poly.pdbx_seq_one_letter_code
_entity_poly.pdbx_strand_id
1 'polypeptide(L)'
;MTLRVSLIVLFSIGGILLMVGYWAGQYHPDLLPHTFSLQTAPPDPSQGQPGVTINLPPVVAPVDDGQRYYYVQVNLALELDRSGTAGLIQARHDAIDRQVMEILHTYAVSDLRATGQLPALRADIRRAINKLLPKGQVQNVYITNWLMTPVGY
;
A
#
# COMPACT_ATOMS: atom_id res chain seq x y z
N MET A 1 24.91 57.88 -41.84
CA MET A 1 23.83 57.03 -42.37
C MET A 1 23.64 55.73 -41.62
N THR A 2 24.53 55.39 -40.73
CA THR A 2 24.55 54.08 -39.96
C THR A 2 23.68 54.09 -38.72
N LEU A 3 23.42 55.22 -38.06
CA LEU A 3 22.69 55.29 -36.80
C LEU A 3 21.16 55.02 -36.95
N ARG A 4 20.57 55.38 -38.08
CA ARG A 4 19.12 55.18 -38.33
C ARG A 4 18.75 53.76 -38.66
N VAL A 5 19.65 53.04 -39.28
CA VAL A 5 19.45 51.61 -39.59
C VAL A 5 19.49 50.73 -38.32
N SER A 6 20.38 51.08 -37.39
CA SER A 6 20.51 50.34 -36.11
C SER A 6 19.28 50.47 -35.21
N LEU A 7 18.62 51.64 -35.23
CA LEU A 7 17.41 51.88 -34.43
C LEU A 7 16.19 51.12 -34.97
N ILE A 8 16.06 51.02 -36.29
CA ILE A 8 14.95 50.26 -36.93
C ILE A 8 15.09 48.75 -36.68
N VAL A 9 16.32 48.24 -36.72
CA VAL A 9 16.56 46.81 -36.46
C VAL A 9 16.27 46.45 -35.00
N LEU A 10 16.63 47.31 -34.05
CA LEU A 10 16.32 47.10 -32.62
C LEU A 10 14.81 47.14 -32.34
N PHE A 11 14.06 48.03 -32.98
CA PHE A 11 12.60 48.06 -32.81
C PHE A 11 11.88 46.85 -33.45
N SER A 12 12.39 46.35 -34.58
CA SER A 12 11.79 45.18 -35.22
C SER A 12 12.01 43.89 -34.43
N ILE A 13 13.17 43.71 -33.84
CA ILE A 13 13.48 42.53 -33.01
C ILE A 13 12.67 42.54 -31.69
N GLY A 14 12.56 43.71 -31.05
CA GLY A 14 11.74 43.87 -29.85
C GLY A 14 10.26 43.61 -30.09
N GLY A 15 9.70 44.08 -31.22
CA GLY A 15 8.31 43.85 -31.60
C GLY A 15 7.99 42.39 -31.87
N ILE A 16 8.90 41.65 -32.51
CA ILE A 16 8.73 40.20 -32.78
C ILE A 16 8.74 39.39 -31.49
N LEU A 17 9.63 39.70 -30.54
CA LEU A 17 9.69 39.00 -29.25
C LEU A 17 8.43 39.23 -28.42
N LEU A 18 7.88 40.46 -28.43
CA LEU A 18 6.62 40.72 -27.72
C LEU A 18 5.41 40.03 -28.39
N MET A 19 5.38 39.97 -29.73
CA MET A 19 4.32 39.30 -30.45
C MET A 19 4.36 37.76 -30.21
N VAL A 20 5.54 37.16 -30.22
CA VAL A 20 5.70 35.74 -29.96
C VAL A 20 5.32 35.40 -28.51
N GLY A 21 5.71 36.23 -27.54
CA GLY A 21 5.31 36.05 -26.14
C GLY A 21 3.79 36.16 -25.92
N TYR A 22 3.15 37.13 -26.59
CA TYR A 22 1.71 37.31 -26.51
C TYR A 22 0.95 36.14 -27.18
N TRP A 23 1.44 35.64 -28.31
CA TRP A 23 0.82 34.52 -29.03
C TRP A 23 0.98 33.18 -28.28
N ALA A 24 2.13 32.93 -27.69
CA ALA A 24 2.39 31.73 -26.87
C ALA A 24 1.51 31.71 -25.63
N GLY A 25 1.24 32.82 -24.98
CA GLY A 25 0.38 32.93 -23.82
C GLY A 25 -1.11 32.67 -24.10
N GLN A 26 -1.58 32.93 -25.35
CA GLN A 26 -2.99 32.72 -25.72
C GLN A 26 -3.30 31.30 -26.16
N TYR A 27 -2.34 30.57 -26.75
CA TYR A 27 -2.59 29.29 -27.40
C TYR A 27 -2.02 28.08 -26.67
N HIS A 28 -1.09 28.27 -25.72
CA HIS A 28 -0.47 27.21 -24.97
C HIS A 28 -0.31 27.58 -23.50
N PRO A 29 -1.41 27.67 -22.73
CA PRO A 29 -1.32 27.95 -21.29
C PRO A 29 -0.51 26.89 -20.52
N ASP A 30 -0.36 25.67 -21.09
CA ASP A 30 0.36 24.56 -20.47
C ASP A 30 1.89 24.65 -20.61
N LEU A 31 2.42 25.62 -21.38
CA LEU A 31 3.87 25.82 -21.54
C LEU A 31 4.46 26.79 -20.51
N LEU A 32 3.66 27.38 -19.65
CA LEU A 32 4.17 28.14 -18.52
C LEU A 32 4.81 27.13 -17.55
N PRO A 33 6.07 27.35 -17.12
CA PRO A 33 6.62 26.55 -16.06
C PRO A 33 5.66 26.68 -14.87
N HIS A 34 5.00 25.58 -14.51
CA HIS A 34 4.28 25.53 -13.26
C HIS A 34 5.30 25.87 -12.19
N THR A 35 5.21 27.10 -11.67
CA THR A 35 5.88 27.39 -10.42
C THR A 35 5.45 26.28 -9.49
N PHE A 36 6.38 25.38 -9.12
CA PHE A 36 6.19 24.43 -8.05
C PHE A 36 5.86 25.26 -6.80
N SER A 37 4.62 25.64 -6.68
CA SER A 37 4.08 25.94 -5.37
C SER A 37 4.18 24.61 -4.64
N LEU A 38 5.16 24.50 -3.73
CA LEU A 38 5.11 23.59 -2.61
C LEU A 38 3.95 24.07 -1.74
N GLN A 39 2.75 24.00 -2.31
CA GLN A 39 1.53 24.06 -1.57
C GLN A 39 1.50 22.71 -0.87
N THR A 40 2.15 22.65 0.29
CA THR A 40 1.87 21.65 1.29
C THR A 40 0.39 21.84 1.59
N ALA A 41 -0.47 21.18 0.79
CA ALA A 41 -1.85 21.03 1.18
C ALA A 41 -1.80 20.52 2.63
N PRO A 42 -2.53 21.14 3.56
CA PRO A 42 -2.62 20.58 4.89
C PRO A 42 -2.97 19.11 4.72
N PRO A 43 -2.26 18.18 5.40
CA PRO A 43 -2.52 16.77 5.25
C PRO A 43 -4.03 16.58 5.45
N ASP A 44 -4.67 16.03 4.45
CA ASP A 44 -6.09 15.68 4.52
C ASP A 44 -6.26 14.80 5.77
N PRO A 45 -6.99 15.21 6.79
CA PRO A 45 -7.18 14.41 7.99
C PRO A 45 -7.88 13.08 7.71
N SER A 46 -8.38 12.87 6.50
CA SER A 46 -8.93 11.60 6.01
C SER A 46 -7.88 10.69 5.35
N GLN A 47 -6.67 11.20 5.02
CA GLN A 47 -5.53 10.34 4.74
C GLN A 47 -4.99 9.86 6.09
N GLY A 48 -5.52 8.71 6.50
CA GLY A 48 -5.29 8.13 7.81
C GLY A 48 -3.81 8.15 8.15
N GLN A 49 -3.49 8.66 9.35
CA GLN A 49 -2.20 8.43 9.97
C GLN A 49 -1.81 6.97 9.72
N PRO A 50 -0.56 6.69 9.30
CA PRO A 50 -0.11 5.32 9.08
C PRO A 50 -0.56 4.47 10.27
N GLY A 51 -1.40 3.48 10.02
CA GLY A 51 -1.95 2.67 11.10
C GLY A 51 -0.82 2.03 11.88
N VAL A 52 -1.02 1.87 13.18
CA VAL A 52 -0.04 1.16 14.01
C VAL A 52 0.08 -0.26 13.50
N THR A 53 1.28 -0.67 13.09
CA THR A 53 1.54 -2.05 12.67
C THR A 53 2.06 -2.85 13.86
N ILE A 54 1.46 -4.00 14.12
CA ILE A 54 1.88 -4.94 15.15
C ILE A 54 2.23 -6.30 14.52
N ASN A 55 3.24 -6.97 15.06
CA ASN A 55 3.58 -8.33 14.68
C ASN A 55 2.87 -9.31 15.60
N LEU A 56 2.28 -10.37 15.02
CA LEU A 56 1.80 -11.52 15.79
C LEU A 56 2.92 -12.54 15.96
N PRO A 57 2.86 -13.36 17.02
CA PRO A 57 3.68 -14.57 17.12
C PRO A 57 3.46 -15.49 15.92
N PRO A 58 4.43 -16.35 15.57
CA PRO A 58 4.28 -17.29 14.48
C PRO A 58 3.13 -18.27 14.75
N VAL A 59 2.23 -18.42 13.78
CA VAL A 59 1.20 -19.46 13.80
C VAL A 59 1.71 -20.68 13.05
N VAL A 60 1.61 -21.86 13.64
CA VAL A 60 2.01 -23.13 13.02
C VAL A 60 0.79 -24.03 12.89
N ALA A 61 0.45 -24.40 11.65
CA ALA A 61 -0.67 -25.29 11.35
C ALA A 61 -0.19 -26.56 10.65
N PRO A 62 -0.62 -27.77 11.10
CA PRO A 62 -0.44 -28.98 10.33
C PRO A 62 -1.45 -28.97 9.16
N VAL A 63 -0.99 -29.24 7.96
CA VAL A 63 -1.83 -29.33 6.75
C VAL A 63 -1.52 -30.64 6.03
N ASP A 64 -2.57 -31.32 5.55
CA ASP A 64 -2.47 -32.61 4.86
C ASP A 64 -2.84 -32.45 3.38
N ASP A 65 -2.07 -33.03 2.48
CA ASP A 65 -2.39 -33.09 1.05
C ASP A 65 -2.97 -34.46 0.62
N GLY A 66 -3.30 -35.32 1.57
CA GLY A 66 -3.78 -36.70 1.37
C GLY A 66 -2.65 -37.70 1.12
N GLN A 67 -1.41 -37.29 0.98
CA GLN A 67 -0.22 -38.12 0.82
C GLN A 67 0.85 -37.83 1.88
N ARG A 68 0.96 -36.56 2.31
CA ARG A 68 1.94 -36.13 3.29
C ARG A 68 1.39 -35.00 4.17
N TYR A 69 1.88 -34.97 5.39
CA TYR A 69 1.65 -33.86 6.31
C TYR A 69 2.72 -32.79 6.12
N TYR A 70 2.30 -31.54 6.30
CA TYR A 70 3.18 -30.36 6.26
C TYR A 70 2.93 -29.53 7.51
N TYR A 71 3.97 -28.96 8.07
CA TYR A 71 3.84 -27.83 8.99
C TYR A 71 3.96 -26.53 8.21
N VAL A 72 2.91 -25.73 8.23
CA VAL A 72 2.89 -24.39 7.66
C VAL A 72 3.09 -23.40 8.79
N GLN A 73 4.20 -22.71 8.78
CA GLN A 73 4.46 -21.59 9.69
C GLN A 73 4.22 -20.28 8.96
N VAL A 74 3.40 -19.42 9.54
CA VAL A 74 3.12 -18.09 9.02
C VAL A 74 3.37 -17.03 10.08
N ASN A 75 4.12 -15.99 9.72
CA ASN A 75 4.28 -14.80 10.54
C ASN A 75 3.44 -13.68 9.93
N LEU A 76 2.63 -13.03 10.77
CA LEU A 76 1.70 -12.00 10.34
C LEU A 76 2.05 -10.67 10.99
N ALA A 77 1.97 -9.59 10.19
CA ALA A 77 1.92 -8.23 10.68
C ALA A 77 0.55 -7.63 10.35
N LEU A 78 -0.07 -6.98 11.33
CA LEU A 78 -1.40 -6.39 11.23
C LEU A 78 -1.29 -4.88 11.26
N GLU A 79 -1.81 -4.22 10.25
CA GLU A 79 -2.01 -2.78 10.24
C GLU A 79 -3.37 -2.46 10.84
N LEU A 80 -3.39 -1.64 11.88
CA LEU A 80 -4.57 -1.34 12.68
C LEU A 80 -5.08 0.07 12.38
N ASP A 81 -6.39 0.28 12.52
CA ASP A 81 -7.02 1.59 12.36
C ASP A 81 -6.55 2.61 13.41
N ARG A 82 -6.16 2.14 14.61
CA ARG A 82 -5.73 2.97 15.74
C ARG A 82 -4.94 2.15 16.76
N SER A 83 -4.14 2.82 17.56
CA SER A 83 -3.30 2.18 18.60
C SER A 83 -4.09 1.37 19.64
N GLY A 84 -5.29 1.82 20.01
CA GLY A 84 -6.13 1.10 20.98
C GLY A 84 -6.59 -0.28 20.51
N THR A 85 -6.59 -0.57 19.21
CA THR A 85 -6.93 -1.88 18.66
C THR A 85 -5.88 -2.93 19.00
N ALA A 86 -4.61 -2.54 19.23
CA ALA A 86 -3.54 -3.46 19.61
C ALA A 86 -3.85 -4.23 20.90
N GLY A 87 -4.39 -3.56 21.92
CA GLY A 87 -4.79 -4.21 23.17
C GLY A 87 -5.93 -5.23 22.98
N LEU A 88 -6.85 -4.96 22.03
CA LEU A 88 -7.93 -5.90 21.69
C LEU A 88 -7.39 -7.15 20.97
N ILE A 89 -6.40 -6.99 20.10
CA ILE A 89 -5.72 -8.11 19.44
C ILE A 89 -5.02 -8.98 20.47
N GLN A 90 -4.25 -8.40 21.40
CA GLN A 90 -3.56 -9.13 22.46
C GLN A 90 -4.54 -9.89 23.36
N ALA A 91 -5.65 -9.27 23.76
CA ALA A 91 -6.66 -9.91 24.58
C ALA A 91 -7.37 -11.08 23.90
N ARG A 92 -7.28 -11.20 22.57
CA ARG A 92 -7.92 -12.25 21.77
C ARG A 92 -6.92 -13.12 21.01
N HIS A 93 -5.66 -13.06 21.38
CA HIS A 93 -4.57 -13.74 20.69
C HIS A 93 -4.91 -15.22 20.39
N ASP A 94 -5.33 -15.99 21.39
CA ASP A 94 -5.63 -17.43 21.24
C ASP A 94 -6.79 -17.68 20.27
N ALA A 95 -7.77 -16.79 20.24
CA ALA A 95 -8.89 -16.89 19.30
C ALA A 95 -8.46 -16.58 17.88
N ILE A 96 -7.58 -15.60 17.72
CA ILE A 96 -7.00 -15.21 16.43
C ILE A 96 -6.13 -16.34 15.89
N ASP A 97 -5.27 -16.94 16.72
CA ASP A 97 -4.41 -18.06 16.34
C ASP A 97 -5.21 -19.25 15.85
N ARG A 98 -6.24 -19.65 16.60
CA ARG A 98 -7.14 -20.73 16.18
C ARG A 98 -7.81 -20.42 14.85
N GLN A 99 -8.28 -19.18 14.67
CA GLN A 99 -8.96 -18.78 13.44
C GLN A 99 -8.02 -18.77 12.24
N VAL A 100 -6.76 -18.35 12.43
CA VAL A 100 -5.74 -18.40 11.37
C VAL A 100 -5.42 -19.86 11.02
N MET A 101 -5.25 -20.75 12.01
CA MET A 101 -5.05 -22.19 11.77
C MET A 101 -6.22 -22.79 10.98
N GLU A 102 -7.46 -22.51 11.36
CA GLU A 102 -8.66 -22.99 10.65
C GLU A 102 -8.66 -22.53 9.20
N ILE A 103 -8.33 -21.28 8.93
CA ILE A 103 -8.24 -20.75 7.57
C ILE A 103 -7.16 -21.50 6.78
N LEU A 104 -5.97 -21.72 7.35
CA LEU A 104 -4.91 -22.47 6.68
C LEU A 104 -5.34 -23.90 6.32
N HIS A 105 -6.16 -24.55 7.14
CA HIS A 105 -6.72 -25.88 6.84
C HIS A 105 -7.74 -25.87 5.70
N THR A 106 -8.37 -24.74 5.37
CA THR A 106 -9.31 -24.67 4.25
C THR A 106 -8.63 -24.58 2.89
N TYR A 107 -7.34 -24.27 2.86
CA TYR A 107 -6.57 -24.16 1.62
C TYR A 107 -5.88 -25.47 1.28
N ALA A 108 -5.93 -25.88 0.02
CA ALA A 108 -5.14 -27.01 -0.44
C ALA A 108 -3.63 -26.68 -0.35
N VAL A 109 -2.80 -27.70 -0.11
CA VAL A 109 -1.33 -27.53 -0.04
C VAL A 109 -0.77 -26.94 -1.34
N SER A 110 -1.34 -27.28 -2.49
CA SER A 110 -1.00 -26.69 -3.81
C SER A 110 -1.23 -25.18 -3.82
N ASP A 111 -2.35 -24.71 -3.24
CA ASP A 111 -2.73 -23.31 -3.20
C ASP A 111 -1.81 -22.51 -2.26
N LEU A 112 -1.47 -23.12 -1.13
CA LEU A 112 -0.52 -22.56 -0.16
C LEU A 112 0.91 -22.45 -0.72
N ARG A 113 1.28 -23.27 -1.70
CA ARG A 113 2.55 -23.18 -2.43
C ARG A 113 2.53 -22.12 -3.54
N ALA A 114 1.35 -21.83 -4.08
CA ALA A 114 1.19 -20.88 -5.16
C ALA A 114 1.14 -19.44 -4.61
N THR A 115 2.14 -18.63 -4.94
CA THR A 115 2.20 -17.21 -4.50
C THR A 115 0.98 -16.39 -4.92
N GLY A 116 0.27 -16.83 -5.97
CA GLY A 116 -0.95 -16.18 -6.48
C GLY A 116 -2.13 -16.21 -5.51
N GLN A 117 -2.17 -17.16 -4.56
CA GLN A 117 -3.26 -17.27 -3.59
C GLN A 117 -3.04 -16.45 -2.32
N LEU A 118 -1.85 -15.91 -2.08
CA LEU A 118 -1.54 -15.10 -0.92
C LEU A 118 -2.46 -13.88 -0.73
N PRO A 119 -2.90 -13.16 -1.78
CA PRO A 119 -3.86 -12.07 -1.62
C PRO A 119 -5.21 -12.53 -1.06
N ALA A 120 -5.73 -13.67 -1.52
CA ALA A 120 -6.98 -14.25 -1.03
C ALA A 120 -6.85 -14.68 0.43
N LEU A 121 -5.78 -15.39 0.77
CA LEU A 121 -5.46 -15.81 2.15
C LEU A 121 -5.40 -14.61 3.11
N ARG A 122 -4.70 -13.52 2.73
CA ARG A 122 -4.65 -12.29 3.54
C ARG A 122 -6.03 -11.67 3.74
N ALA A 123 -6.86 -11.65 2.70
CA ALA A 123 -8.21 -11.11 2.78
C ALA A 123 -9.10 -11.93 3.72
N ASP A 124 -8.98 -13.26 3.70
CA ASP A 124 -9.73 -14.15 4.57
C ASP A 124 -9.30 -14.01 6.01
N ILE A 125 -7.99 -13.99 6.30
CA ILE A 125 -7.44 -13.75 7.63
C ILE A 125 -7.93 -12.39 8.16
N ARG A 126 -7.83 -11.31 7.37
CA ARG A 126 -8.32 -9.99 7.77
C ARG A 126 -9.79 -10.01 8.14
N ARG A 127 -10.62 -10.64 7.31
CA ARG A 127 -12.06 -10.74 7.52
C ARG A 127 -12.39 -11.50 8.81
N ALA A 128 -11.69 -12.58 9.06
CA ALA A 128 -11.88 -13.41 10.23
C ALA A 128 -11.46 -12.69 11.52
N ILE A 129 -10.30 -12.04 11.54
CA ILE A 129 -9.85 -11.25 12.70
C ILE A 129 -10.85 -10.13 13.00
N ASN A 130 -11.31 -9.42 11.98
CA ASN A 130 -12.27 -8.32 12.16
C ASN A 130 -13.61 -8.79 12.74
N LYS A 131 -14.04 -10.04 12.48
CA LYS A 131 -15.22 -10.62 13.12
C LYS A 131 -15.04 -10.88 14.62
N LEU A 132 -13.81 -11.10 15.05
CA LEU A 132 -13.48 -11.31 16.47
C LEU A 132 -13.38 -10.00 17.26
N LEU A 133 -13.22 -8.86 16.59
CA LEU A 133 -13.05 -7.58 17.24
C LEU A 133 -14.41 -6.92 17.51
N PRO A 134 -14.72 -6.52 18.76
CA PRO A 134 -15.97 -5.83 19.09
C PRO A 134 -16.00 -4.39 18.57
N LYS A 135 -14.83 -3.79 18.43
CA LYS A 135 -14.59 -2.46 17.90
C LYS A 135 -13.12 -2.33 17.47
N GLY A 136 -12.85 -1.38 16.57
CA GLY A 136 -11.56 -1.28 15.90
C GLY A 136 -11.50 -2.21 14.69
N GLN A 137 -10.50 -2.03 13.85
CA GLN A 137 -10.33 -2.78 12.62
C GLN A 137 -8.87 -3.06 12.30
N VAL A 138 -8.64 -4.25 11.76
CA VAL A 138 -7.43 -4.55 11.00
C VAL A 138 -7.66 -4.07 9.58
N GLN A 139 -6.87 -3.09 9.15
CA GLN A 139 -6.94 -2.51 7.81
C GLN A 139 -6.25 -3.40 6.79
N ASN A 140 -5.04 -3.86 7.13
CA ASN A 140 -4.27 -4.75 6.27
C ASN A 140 -3.62 -5.89 7.07
N VAL A 141 -3.42 -7.01 6.38
CA VAL A 141 -2.67 -8.16 6.88
C VAL A 141 -1.49 -8.39 5.95
N TYR A 142 -0.30 -8.43 6.51
CA TYR A 142 0.94 -8.71 5.82
C TYR A 142 1.48 -10.07 6.27
N ILE A 143 1.84 -10.92 5.32
CA ILE A 143 2.59 -12.15 5.59
C ILE A 143 4.06 -11.77 5.52
N THR A 144 4.74 -11.75 6.67
CA THR A 144 6.14 -11.34 6.79
C THR A 144 7.12 -12.50 6.66
N ASN A 145 6.65 -13.70 6.97
CA ASN A 145 7.40 -14.92 6.74
C ASN A 145 6.43 -16.08 6.46
N TRP A 146 6.88 -16.99 5.60
CA TRP A 146 6.13 -18.17 5.20
C TRP A 146 7.08 -19.36 5.07
N LEU A 147 6.85 -20.41 5.82
CA LEU A 147 7.64 -21.63 5.76
C LEU A 147 6.70 -22.84 5.70
N MET A 148 6.96 -23.75 4.78
CA MET A 148 6.26 -25.02 4.68
C MET A 148 7.27 -26.18 4.73
N THR A 149 7.16 -27.03 5.74
CA THR A 149 8.08 -28.13 5.98
C THR A 149 7.32 -29.46 5.90
N PRO A 150 7.70 -30.40 5.02
CA PRO A 150 7.10 -31.71 5.01
C PRO A 150 7.43 -32.48 6.30
N VAL A 151 6.46 -33.25 6.79
CA VAL A 151 6.62 -34.10 7.95
C VAL A 151 6.70 -35.56 7.48
N GLY A 152 7.74 -36.25 7.87
CA GLY A 152 7.95 -37.64 7.54
C GLY A 152 8.91 -37.88 6.36
N TYR A 153 9.55 -38.99 6.41
CA TYR A 153 10.49 -39.55 5.44
C TYR A 153 9.76 -40.29 4.35
#